data_f12f4a1d61c59964e1df0e73d5a39f1c
#
_entry.id   f12f4a1d61c59964e1df0e73d5a39f1c
#
_cell.length_a   1.000
_cell.length_b   1.000
_cell.length_c   1.000
_cell.angle_alpha   90.00
_cell.angle_beta   90.00
_cell.angle_gamma   90.00
#
_symmetry.space_group_name_H-M   'P 1'
#
loop_
_entity.id
_entity.type
_entity.pdbx_description
1 polymer ?
#
loop_
_entity_poly.entity_id
_entity_poly.type
_entity_poly.pdbx_seq_one_letter_code
_entity_poly.pdbx_strand_id
1 'polypeptide(L)'
;MLGNDITTPVAINEFERAGFNRVFDKEHIAIVLDHFVPNKDIKSATQSKQCREFANKYDILNFYDVGQMGIEHALLPEKGIVTAGDCVIGADSHTCTYGALGAFSTGVGSTDMAAGMATGMAWFKVCLLYTSPSPR
;
A
#
# COMPACT_ATOMS: atom_id res chain seq x y z
N MET A 1 -5.48 1.25 2.49
CA MET A 1 -4.57 1.25 1.33
C MET A 1 -3.15 1.10 1.82
N LEU A 2 -2.39 0.24 1.18
CA LEU A 2 -1.10 -0.21 1.70
C LEU A 2 0.02 -0.01 0.68
N GLY A 3 1.21 0.34 1.15
CA GLY A 3 2.37 0.47 0.29
C GLY A 3 3.68 0.41 1.04
N ASN A 4 4.72 0.05 0.33
CA ASN A 4 6.09 -0.03 0.82
C ASN A 4 7.01 1.00 0.15
N ASP A 5 8.27 1.03 0.55
CA ASP A 5 9.26 1.98 0.04
C ASP A 5 9.72 1.74 -1.42
N ILE A 6 9.30 0.63 -2.05
CA ILE A 6 9.51 0.40 -3.49
C ILE A 6 8.37 0.99 -4.31
N THR A 7 7.14 0.66 -3.95
CA THR A 7 5.95 0.88 -4.77
C THR A 7 5.26 2.21 -4.45
N THR A 8 5.29 2.66 -3.20
CA THR A 8 4.67 3.92 -2.77
C THR A 8 5.26 5.14 -3.48
N PRO A 9 6.58 5.30 -3.68
CA PRO A 9 7.12 6.44 -4.42
C PRO A 9 6.55 6.60 -5.83
N VAL A 10 6.30 5.48 -6.51
CA VAL A 10 5.69 5.52 -7.85
C VAL A 10 4.23 5.99 -7.76
N ALA A 11 3.48 5.51 -6.79
CA ALA A 11 2.12 5.96 -6.56
C ALA A 11 2.05 7.43 -6.14
N ILE A 12 3.00 7.92 -5.34
CA ILE A 12 3.12 9.34 -4.96
C ILE A 12 3.34 10.21 -6.21
N ASN A 13 4.23 9.80 -7.11
CA ASN A 13 4.48 10.53 -8.34
C ASN A 13 3.21 10.62 -9.21
N GLU A 14 2.45 9.54 -9.31
CA GLU A 14 1.17 9.53 -10.03
C GLU A 14 0.12 10.42 -9.33
N PHE A 15 0.08 10.40 -8.00
CA PHE A 15 -0.80 11.24 -7.20
C PHE A 15 -0.54 12.74 -7.44
N GLU A 16 0.74 13.14 -7.42
CA GLU A 16 1.15 14.53 -7.68
C GLU A 16 0.94 14.91 -9.15
N ARG A 17 1.23 14.02 -10.10
CA ARG A 17 1.01 14.24 -11.53
C ARG A 17 -0.47 14.44 -11.86
N ALA A 18 -1.35 13.74 -11.18
CA ALA A 18 -2.80 13.89 -11.32
C ALA A 18 -3.35 15.18 -10.67
N GLY A 19 -2.51 15.94 -9.97
CA GLY A 19 -2.89 17.17 -9.30
C GLY A 19 -3.67 16.97 -8.00
N PHE A 20 -3.63 15.77 -7.42
CA PHE A 20 -4.25 15.54 -6.12
C PHE A 20 -3.50 16.28 -5.03
N ASN A 21 -4.24 16.90 -4.12
CA ASN A 21 -3.68 17.74 -3.04
C ASN A 21 -4.18 17.35 -1.64
N ARG A 22 -4.97 16.28 -1.56
CA ARG A 22 -5.45 15.70 -0.30
C ARG A 22 -5.60 14.20 -0.42
N VAL A 23 -5.44 13.49 0.68
CA VAL A 23 -5.79 12.08 0.81
C VAL A 23 -7.23 11.94 1.31
N PHE A 24 -7.90 10.85 0.98
CA PHE A 24 -9.29 10.63 1.40
C PHE A 24 -9.39 10.44 2.91
N ASP A 25 -8.47 9.69 3.49
CA ASP A 25 -8.41 9.42 4.92
C ASP A 25 -7.00 8.98 5.32
N LYS A 26 -6.41 9.70 6.27
CA LYS A 26 -5.06 9.46 6.76
C LYS A 26 -4.93 8.21 7.66
N GLU A 27 -6.04 7.74 8.22
CA GLU A 27 -6.09 6.53 9.04
C GLU A 27 -6.14 5.25 8.20
N HIS A 28 -6.68 5.36 6.97
CA HIS A 28 -6.86 4.24 6.06
C HIS A 28 -5.74 4.11 5.00
N ILE A 29 -4.63 4.80 5.21
CA ILE A 29 -3.41 4.64 4.43
C ILE A 29 -2.31 4.15 5.36
N ALA A 30 -1.63 3.06 4.98
CA ALA A 30 -0.46 2.55 5.69
C ALA A 30 0.74 2.49 4.74
N ILE A 31 1.88 2.96 5.22
CA ILE A 31 3.15 2.94 4.49
C ILE A 31 4.21 2.31 5.40
N VAL A 32 4.88 1.27 4.90
CA VAL A 32 5.92 0.54 5.61
C VAL A 32 7.24 0.64 4.84
N LEU A 33 8.29 1.08 5.50
CA LEU A 33 9.63 1.06 4.93
C LEU A 33 10.28 -0.29 5.27
N ASP A 34 10.19 -1.27 4.39
CA ASP A 34 10.62 -2.65 4.68
C ASP A 34 11.62 -3.26 3.68
N HIS A 35 11.81 -2.65 2.51
CA HIS A 35 12.72 -3.19 1.49
C HIS A 35 14.08 -2.48 1.47
N PHE A 36 14.08 -1.16 1.64
CA PHE A 36 15.27 -0.33 1.46
C PHE A 36 15.90 0.18 2.74
N VAL A 37 15.35 -0.16 3.88
CA VAL A 37 15.91 0.23 5.17
C VAL A 37 16.57 -0.96 5.88
N PRO A 38 17.81 -0.79 6.40
CA PRO A 38 18.65 0.42 6.30
C PRO A 38 19.08 0.70 4.86
N ASN A 39 19.05 1.98 4.46
CA ASN A 39 19.32 2.36 3.07
C ASN A 39 20.79 2.06 2.69
N LYS A 40 20.98 1.36 1.56
CA LYS A 40 22.30 0.96 1.06
C LYS A 40 22.96 2.00 0.14
N ASP A 41 22.17 2.90 -0.45
CA ASP A 41 22.61 3.88 -1.43
C ASP A 41 21.73 5.13 -1.45
N ILE A 42 22.15 6.14 -2.21
CA ILE A 42 21.41 7.41 -2.35
C ILE A 42 20.03 7.20 -2.97
N LYS A 43 19.90 6.27 -3.92
CA LYS A 43 18.62 6.02 -4.60
C LYS A 43 17.58 5.46 -3.62
N SER A 44 17.95 4.47 -2.84
CA SER A 44 17.07 3.89 -1.81
C SER A 44 16.73 4.92 -0.73
N ALA A 45 17.72 5.73 -0.31
CA ALA A 45 17.49 6.82 0.65
C ALA A 45 16.52 7.88 0.10
N THR A 46 16.59 8.20 -1.18
CA THR A 46 15.67 9.15 -1.82
C THR A 46 14.23 8.62 -1.84
N GLN A 47 14.03 7.34 -2.11
CA GLN A 47 12.71 6.72 -2.08
C GLN A 47 12.12 6.72 -0.66
N SER A 48 12.91 6.33 0.34
CA SER A 48 12.48 6.39 1.74
C SER A 48 12.17 7.82 2.18
N LYS A 49 12.98 8.81 1.74
CA LYS A 49 12.73 10.23 1.99
C LYS A 49 11.39 10.67 1.39
N GLN A 50 11.08 10.30 0.16
CA GLN A 50 9.81 10.64 -0.50
C GLN A 50 8.60 10.09 0.27
N CYS A 51 8.69 8.84 0.76
CA CYS A 51 7.65 8.27 1.61
C CYS A 51 7.46 9.07 2.91
N ARG A 52 8.56 9.48 3.58
CA ARG A 52 8.52 10.29 4.81
C ARG A 52 7.88 11.66 4.56
N GLU A 53 8.29 12.33 3.47
CA GLU A 53 7.75 13.65 3.11
C GLU A 53 6.26 13.58 2.81
N PHE A 54 5.80 12.54 2.09
CA PHE A 54 4.40 12.31 1.82
C PHE A 54 3.61 12.03 3.12
N ALA A 55 4.12 11.12 3.95
CA ALA A 55 3.48 10.79 5.22
C ALA A 55 3.33 12.02 6.13
N ASN A 56 4.39 12.83 6.24
CA ASN A 56 4.36 14.07 7.01
C ASN A 56 3.42 15.12 6.42
N LYS A 57 3.42 15.28 5.09
CA LYS A 57 2.58 16.28 4.40
C LYS A 57 1.10 16.03 4.60
N TYR A 58 0.69 14.77 4.66
CA TYR A 58 -0.72 14.37 4.76
C TYR A 58 -1.09 13.77 6.12
N ASP A 59 -0.21 13.86 7.12
CA ASP A 59 -0.41 13.34 8.48
C ASP A 59 -0.81 11.86 8.50
N ILE A 60 -0.19 11.02 7.65
CA ILE A 60 -0.49 9.59 7.60
C ILE A 60 -0.16 8.95 8.96
N LEU A 61 -1.16 8.37 9.60
CA LEU A 61 -1.01 7.83 10.96
C LEU A 61 -0.29 6.49 10.97
N ASN A 62 -0.53 5.65 9.96
CA ASN A 62 0.06 4.32 9.87
C ASN A 62 1.34 4.36 9.02
N PHE A 63 2.33 5.07 9.51
CA PHE A 63 3.65 5.16 8.88
C PHE A 63 4.70 4.47 9.76
N TYR A 64 5.35 3.45 9.21
CA TYR A 64 6.31 2.61 9.91
C TYR A 64 7.70 2.77 9.31
N ASP A 65 8.53 3.57 9.98
CA ASP A 65 9.92 3.86 9.62
C ASP A 65 10.91 3.00 10.41
N VAL A 66 12.19 3.24 10.22
CA VAL A 66 13.30 2.59 10.94
C VAL A 66 13.05 2.60 12.45
N GLY A 67 13.15 1.43 13.05
CA GLY A 67 12.89 1.22 14.48
C GLY A 67 11.46 0.79 14.81
N GLN A 68 10.50 0.99 13.90
CA GLN A 68 9.11 0.54 14.05
C GLN A 68 8.65 -0.31 12.86
N MET A 69 9.53 -0.50 11.90
CA MET A 69 9.27 -1.26 10.68
C MET A 69 9.26 -2.78 10.92
N GLY A 70 8.67 -3.47 9.97
CA GLY A 70 8.69 -4.92 9.83
C GLY A 70 8.34 -5.26 8.40
N ILE A 71 8.25 -6.52 8.05
CA ILE A 71 7.74 -6.94 6.73
C ILE A 71 6.29 -6.47 6.63
N GLU A 72 5.96 -5.66 5.61
CA GLU A 72 4.64 -5.03 5.44
C GLU A 72 3.49 -6.02 5.68
N HIS A 73 3.51 -7.15 4.97
CA HIS A 73 2.41 -8.12 5.00
C HIS A 73 2.33 -8.96 6.29
N ALA A 74 3.32 -8.89 7.16
CA ALA A 74 3.28 -9.46 8.51
C ALA A 74 2.94 -8.38 9.55
N LEU A 75 3.58 -7.21 9.46
CA LEU A 75 3.43 -6.12 10.40
C LEU A 75 2.00 -5.58 10.48
N LEU A 76 1.36 -5.35 9.33
CA LEU A 76 0.05 -4.70 9.30
C LEU A 76 -1.07 -5.54 9.92
N PRO A 77 -1.14 -6.87 9.72
CA PRO A 77 -2.04 -7.73 10.47
C PRO A 77 -1.71 -7.78 11.97
N GLU A 78 -0.44 -7.87 12.35
CA GLU A 78 -0.02 -7.87 13.76
C GLU A 78 -0.42 -6.59 14.50
N LYS A 79 -0.43 -5.46 13.79
CA LYS A 79 -0.88 -4.17 14.30
C LYS A 79 -2.40 -3.98 14.27
N GLY A 80 -3.15 -4.95 13.72
CA GLY A 80 -4.59 -4.84 13.56
C GLY A 80 -5.03 -3.83 12.50
N ILE A 81 -4.14 -3.41 11.62
CA ILE A 81 -4.44 -2.49 10.50
C ILE A 81 -5.21 -3.21 9.40
N VAL A 82 -4.98 -4.50 9.25
CA VAL A 82 -5.70 -5.38 8.33
C VAL A 82 -6.34 -6.51 9.10
N THR A 83 -7.64 -6.63 8.98
CA THR A 83 -8.44 -7.65 9.67
C THR A 83 -9.41 -8.35 8.71
N ALA A 84 -10.06 -9.41 9.18
CA ALA A 84 -11.08 -10.11 8.41
C ALA A 84 -12.26 -9.18 8.07
N GLY A 85 -12.70 -9.21 6.82
CA GLY A 85 -13.78 -8.37 6.32
C GLY A 85 -13.34 -7.04 5.72
N ASP A 86 -12.07 -6.66 5.86
CA ASP A 86 -11.54 -5.45 5.26
C ASP A 86 -11.47 -5.54 3.73
N CYS A 87 -11.57 -4.36 3.09
CA CYS A 87 -11.28 -4.19 1.67
C CYS A 87 -9.93 -3.47 1.53
N VAL A 88 -8.94 -4.18 1.02
CA VAL A 88 -7.55 -3.73 0.98
C VAL A 88 -7.04 -3.67 -0.46
N ILE A 89 -6.54 -2.51 -0.87
CA ILE A 89 -5.72 -2.39 -2.08
C ILE A 89 -4.32 -1.95 -1.71
N GLY A 90 -3.34 -2.46 -2.41
CA GLY A 90 -1.93 -2.12 -2.22
C GLY A 90 -1.21 -1.98 -3.54
N ALA A 91 -0.10 -1.27 -3.53
CA ALA A 91 0.75 -1.12 -4.70
C ALA A 91 1.69 -2.32 -4.92
N ASP A 92 1.68 -3.29 -4.02
CA ASP A 92 2.47 -4.51 -4.07
C ASP A 92 1.65 -5.71 -4.55
N SER A 93 2.25 -6.57 -5.37
CA SER A 93 1.59 -7.77 -5.91
C SER A 93 1.25 -8.82 -4.82
N HIS A 94 1.96 -8.80 -3.69
CA HIS A 94 1.70 -9.70 -2.56
C HIS A 94 0.56 -9.22 -1.65
N THR A 95 -0.07 -8.08 -1.93
CA THR A 95 -1.23 -7.57 -1.16
C THR A 95 -2.37 -8.60 -1.07
N CYS A 96 -2.52 -9.48 -2.07
CA CYS A 96 -3.51 -10.56 -2.05
C CYS A 96 -3.35 -11.55 -0.87
N THR A 97 -2.19 -11.58 -0.20
CA THR A 97 -1.90 -12.43 0.96
C THR A 97 -2.91 -12.23 2.10
N TYR A 98 -3.45 -11.04 2.28
CA TYR A 98 -4.45 -10.78 3.32
C TYR A 98 -5.79 -11.50 3.08
N GLY A 99 -6.00 -12.07 1.89
CA GLY A 99 -7.10 -12.99 1.64
C GLY A 99 -7.09 -14.21 2.56
N ALA A 100 -5.90 -14.66 2.99
CA ALA A 100 -5.75 -15.74 3.96
C ALA A 100 -6.30 -15.38 5.36
N LEU A 101 -6.44 -14.09 5.66
CA LEU A 101 -7.02 -13.57 6.89
C LEU A 101 -8.52 -13.27 6.76
N GLY A 102 -9.10 -13.48 5.58
CA GLY A 102 -10.50 -13.17 5.32
C GLY A 102 -10.77 -11.74 4.86
N ALA A 103 -9.74 -10.99 4.44
CA ALA A 103 -9.90 -9.69 3.80
C ALA A 103 -10.11 -9.84 2.29
N PHE A 104 -10.89 -8.95 1.67
CA PHE A 104 -10.85 -8.77 0.23
C PHE A 104 -9.61 -7.94 -0.10
N SER A 105 -8.58 -8.54 -0.67
CA SER A 105 -7.32 -7.87 -0.89
C SER A 105 -6.71 -8.15 -2.26
N THR A 106 -6.16 -7.10 -2.88
CA THR A 106 -5.51 -7.22 -4.18
C THR A 106 -4.44 -6.14 -4.40
N GLY A 107 -3.43 -6.50 -5.19
CA GLY A 107 -2.48 -5.54 -5.75
C GLY A 107 -3.11 -4.77 -6.90
N VAL A 108 -2.80 -3.48 -6.99
CA VAL A 108 -3.25 -2.57 -8.06
C VAL A 108 -2.07 -1.81 -8.65
N GLY A 109 -2.25 -1.22 -9.82
CA GLY A 109 -1.23 -0.36 -10.41
C GLY A 109 -1.03 0.95 -9.65
N SER A 110 0.12 1.58 -9.85
CA SER A 110 0.46 2.84 -9.18
C SER A 110 -0.55 3.96 -9.42
N THR A 111 -1.13 4.02 -10.61
CA THR A 111 -2.17 5.01 -10.97
C THR A 111 -3.46 4.75 -10.18
N ASP A 112 -3.90 3.48 -10.09
CA ASP A 112 -5.08 3.11 -9.30
C ASP A 112 -4.84 3.33 -7.81
N MET A 113 -3.61 3.04 -7.34
CA MET A 113 -3.23 3.32 -5.96
C MET A 113 -3.28 4.82 -5.66
N ALA A 114 -2.76 5.67 -6.56
CA ALA A 114 -2.83 7.12 -6.43
C ALA A 114 -4.28 7.63 -6.38
N ALA A 115 -5.13 7.16 -7.29
CA ALA A 115 -6.55 7.49 -7.31
C ALA A 115 -7.23 7.02 -6.02
N GLY A 116 -6.92 5.81 -5.56
CA GLY A 116 -7.42 5.28 -4.30
C GLY A 116 -7.01 6.12 -3.10
N MET A 117 -5.74 6.51 -2.99
CA MET A 117 -5.27 7.40 -1.91
C MET A 117 -6.00 8.73 -1.88
N ALA A 118 -6.35 9.28 -3.04
CA ALA A 118 -7.05 10.56 -3.15
C ALA A 118 -8.56 10.47 -2.88
N THR A 119 -9.21 9.39 -3.30
CA THR A 119 -10.67 9.28 -3.37
C THR A 119 -11.29 8.28 -2.39
N GLY A 120 -10.49 7.35 -1.88
CA GLY A 120 -11.00 6.22 -1.08
C GLY A 120 -11.76 5.17 -1.90
N MET A 121 -11.70 5.25 -3.23
CA MET A 121 -12.47 4.39 -4.12
C MET A 121 -11.58 3.66 -5.11
N ALA A 122 -11.95 2.42 -5.42
CA ALA A 122 -11.43 1.66 -6.55
C ALA A 122 -12.59 0.95 -7.24
N TRP A 123 -12.51 0.79 -8.55
CA TRP A 123 -13.52 0.02 -9.26
C TRP A 123 -12.96 -1.34 -9.66
N PHE A 124 -13.84 -2.33 -9.64
CA PHE A 124 -13.51 -3.70 -10.02
C PHE A 124 -14.53 -4.20 -11.05
N LYS A 125 -14.02 -4.82 -12.11
CA LYS A 125 -14.88 -5.53 -13.04
C LYS A 125 -15.18 -6.92 -12.49
N VAL A 126 -16.42 -7.14 -12.07
CA VAL A 126 -16.87 -8.48 -11.72
C VAL A 126 -17.11 -9.26 -13.02
N CYS A 127 -16.36 -10.31 -13.24
CA CYS A 127 -16.51 -11.18 -14.40
C CYS A 127 -16.73 -12.63 -13.97
N LEU A 128 -17.27 -13.43 -14.90
CA LEU A 128 -17.43 -14.85 -14.69
C LEU A 128 -16.04 -15.50 -14.60
N LEU A 129 -15.73 -16.13 -13.47
CA LEU A 129 -14.50 -16.88 -13.27
C LEU A 129 -14.75 -18.35 -13.61
N TYR A 130 -13.98 -18.86 -14.56
CA TYR A 130 -13.88 -20.29 -14.77
C TYR A 130 -12.80 -20.83 -13.84
N THR A 131 -13.20 -21.56 -12.82
CA THR A 131 -12.24 -22.30 -11.99
C THR A 131 -11.86 -23.58 -12.71
N SER A 132 -10.61 -23.71 -13.13
CA SER A 132 -10.07 -24.99 -13.56
C SER A 132 -9.84 -25.85 -12.32
N PRO A 133 -10.29 -27.13 -12.29
CA PRO A 133 -9.94 -27.98 -11.17
C PRO A 133 -8.42 -28.09 -11.08
N SER A 134 -7.88 -27.90 -9.87
CA SER A 134 -6.45 -28.09 -9.62
C SER A 134 -6.06 -29.51 -10.03
N PRO A 135 -5.00 -29.70 -10.83
CA PRO A 135 -4.49 -31.04 -11.06
C PRO A 135 -4.09 -31.67 -9.72
N ARG A 136 -4.62 -32.86 -9.43
CA ARG A 136 -4.24 -33.61 -8.24
C ARG A 136 -2.86 -34.23 -8.42
#